data_1eccd1a2b64a4e5126bb60217b70a149
#
_entry.id   1eccd1a2b64a4e5126bb60217b70a149
#
_cell.length_a   1.000
_cell.length_b   1.000
_cell.length_c   1.000
_cell.angle_alpha   90.00
_cell.angle_beta   90.00
_cell.angle_gamma   90.00
#
_symmetry.space_group_name_H-M   'P 1'
#
loop_
_entity.id
_entity.type
_entity.pdbx_description
1 polymer ?
#
loop_
_entity_poly.entity_id
_entity_poly.type
_entity_poly.pdbx_seq_one_letter_code
_entity_poly.pdbx_strand_id
1 'polypeptide(L)'
;YAVTVATKDSTHRYNGTGSGLGYVIDNLQAPVLTLTPGRTYFFDQSDSSNNTHPLRFYLEADKTTQYTTNVTAGSISAGTAGAGVTIVIGDSTPNVLHYQCSAHGYMGNSAISQSNVAGALNVVDESSDTSCNVLFTTDATGTALAAKTGTNLTFNSNTGALTATSFNGE
;
A
#
# COMPACT_ATOMS: atom_id res chain seq x y z
N TYR A 1 -8.69 13.61 -1.34
CA TYR A 1 -8.30 13.76 -2.75
C TYR A 1 -9.49 14.19 -3.59
N ALA A 2 -9.35 15.28 -4.34
CA ALA A 2 -10.32 15.68 -5.35
C ALA A 2 -10.03 14.90 -6.65
N VAL A 3 -11.03 14.23 -7.19
CA VAL A 3 -10.91 13.41 -8.40
C VAL A 3 -11.73 14.04 -9.52
N THR A 4 -11.10 14.23 -10.66
CA THR A 4 -11.75 14.62 -11.92
C THR A 4 -11.29 13.72 -13.05
N VAL A 5 -11.90 13.83 -14.21
CA VAL A 5 -11.55 13.06 -15.42
C VAL A 5 -11.26 14.00 -16.56
N ALA A 6 -10.15 13.78 -17.25
CA ALA A 6 -9.74 14.55 -18.40
C ALA A 6 -9.10 13.66 -19.48
N THR A 7 -8.93 14.21 -20.68
CA THR A 7 -8.14 13.56 -21.73
C THR A 7 -6.70 13.36 -21.23
N LYS A 8 -6.16 12.17 -21.44
CA LYS A 8 -4.77 11.88 -21.10
C LYS A 8 -3.81 12.72 -21.92
N ASP A 9 -2.84 13.29 -21.24
CA ASP A 9 -1.70 13.96 -21.88
C ASP A 9 -0.41 13.12 -21.78
N SER A 10 0.71 13.66 -22.21
CA SER A 10 2.00 12.97 -22.20
C SER A 10 2.54 12.66 -20.80
N THR A 11 1.98 13.25 -19.75
CA THR A 11 2.39 13.00 -18.35
C THR A 11 1.66 11.81 -17.72
N HIS A 12 0.53 11.39 -18.34
CA HIS A 12 -0.22 10.25 -17.85
C HIS A 12 0.52 8.94 -18.14
N ARG A 13 0.77 8.12 -17.09
CA ARG A 13 1.50 6.84 -17.19
C ARG A 13 1.02 5.93 -18.34
N TYR A 14 -0.28 5.90 -18.59
CA TYR A 14 -0.91 5.06 -19.61
C TYR A 14 -1.41 5.89 -20.80
N ASN A 15 -0.68 6.96 -21.17
CA ASN A 15 -0.99 7.68 -22.41
C ASN A 15 -0.88 6.74 -23.60
N GLY A 16 -1.89 6.73 -24.47
CA GLY A 16 -1.96 5.82 -25.62
C GLY A 16 -2.38 4.38 -25.30
N THR A 17 -2.69 4.05 -24.01
CA THR A 17 -3.11 2.72 -23.59
C THR A 17 -4.48 2.78 -22.90
N GLY A 18 -5.39 1.87 -23.27
CA GLY A 18 -6.73 1.77 -22.72
C GLY A 18 -7.62 2.96 -23.08
N SER A 19 -8.35 3.52 -22.11
CA SER A 19 -9.19 4.71 -22.31
C SER A 19 -8.36 5.92 -22.74
N GLY A 20 -8.89 6.76 -23.62
CA GLY A 20 -8.32 8.07 -23.91
C GLY A 20 -8.47 9.09 -22.78
N LEU A 21 -9.34 8.77 -21.80
CA LEU A 21 -9.57 9.56 -20.59
C LEU A 21 -8.77 8.97 -19.42
N GLY A 22 -8.35 9.81 -18.49
CA GLY A 22 -7.65 9.44 -17.27
C GLY A 22 -8.12 10.23 -16.06
N TYR A 23 -7.86 9.71 -14.86
CA TYR A 23 -8.10 10.46 -13.63
C TYR A 23 -7.07 11.58 -13.47
N VAL A 24 -7.55 12.71 -12.98
CA VAL A 24 -6.75 13.80 -12.46
C VAL A 24 -7.03 13.89 -10.97
N ILE A 25 -6.03 13.70 -10.15
CA ILE A 25 -6.14 13.75 -8.70
C ILE A 25 -5.37 14.95 -8.19
N ASP A 26 -6.06 15.83 -7.46
CA ASP A 26 -5.51 17.09 -6.95
C ASP A 26 -4.72 17.87 -8.04
N ASN A 27 -5.31 17.96 -9.24
CA ASN A 27 -4.79 18.60 -10.46
C ASN A 27 -3.58 17.92 -11.12
N LEU A 28 -3.25 16.68 -10.75
CA LEU A 28 -2.18 15.90 -11.38
C LEU A 28 -2.75 14.73 -12.18
N GLN A 29 -2.25 14.51 -13.39
CA GLN A 29 -2.63 13.39 -14.25
C GLN A 29 -2.16 12.07 -13.62
N ALA A 30 -3.11 11.28 -13.15
CA ALA A 30 -2.91 9.96 -12.58
C ALA A 30 -1.60 9.81 -11.75
N PRO A 31 -1.43 10.60 -10.67
CA PRO A 31 -0.20 10.53 -9.88
C PRO A 31 -0.06 9.17 -9.18
N VAL A 32 1.17 8.76 -8.90
CA VAL A 32 1.41 7.71 -7.91
C VAL A 32 1.06 8.27 -6.54
N LEU A 33 0.17 7.61 -5.83
CA LEU A 33 -0.26 8.03 -4.50
C LEU A 33 0.56 7.31 -3.42
N THR A 34 0.89 8.01 -2.35
CA THR A 34 1.44 7.40 -1.13
C THR A 34 0.37 7.47 -0.04
N LEU A 35 -0.04 6.31 0.43
CA LEU A 35 -1.05 6.14 1.47
C LEU A 35 -0.37 5.59 2.73
N THR A 36 -0.62 6.22 3.88
CA THR A 36 0.02 5.86 5.14
C THR A 36 -0.89 4.94 5.95
N PRO A 37 -0.40 3.81 6.46
CA PRO A 37 -1.13 2.95 7.39
C PRO A 37 -1.66 3.72 8.62
N GLY A 38 -2.83 3.30 9.10
CA GLY A 38 -3.56 3.98 10.18
C GLY A 38 -4.37 5.20 9.73
N ARG A 39 -4.37 5.55 8.45
CA ARG A 39 -5.13 6.69 7.92
C ARG A 39 -6.29 6.27 7.03
N THR A 40 -7.30 7.15 7.00
CA THR A 40 -8.46 7.04 6.11
C THR A 40 -8.33 8.08 5.01
N TYR A 41 -8.56 7.66 3.78
CA TYR A 41 -8.53 8.52 2.60
C TYR A 41 -9.88 8.49 1.90
N PHE A 42 -10.38 9.67 1.56
CA PHE A 42 -11.59 9.84 0.77
C PHE A 42 -11.23 10.38 -0.62
N PHE A 43 -11.71 9.71 -1.65
CA PHE A 43 -11.59 10.10 -3.06
C PHE A 43 -12.92 10.69 -3.50
N ASP A 44 -12.98 12.01 -3.51
CA ASP A 44 -14.18 12.75 -3.87
C ASP A 44 -14.38 12.71 -5.39
N GLN A 45 -15.46 12.10 -5.82
CA GLN A 45 -15.88 11.97 -7.21
C GLN A 45 -17.14 12.79 -7.51
N SER A 46 -17.38 13.87 -6.77
CA SER A 46 -18.56 14.74 -6.94
C SER A 46 -18.55 15.51 -8.25
N ASP A 47 -17.37 15.78 -8.83
CA ASP A 47 -17.24 16.51 -10.09
C ASP A 47 -17.90 15.74 -11.25
N SER A 48 -18.64 16.45 -12.09
CA SER A 48 -19.44 15.87 -13.17
C SER A 48 -18.61 15.12 -14.23
N SER A 49 -17.32 15.43 -14.37
CA SER A 49 -16.42 14.70 -15.26
C SER A 49 -16.25 13.23 -14.87
N ASN A 50 -16.50 12.88 -13.60
CA ASN A 50 -16.48 11.49 -13.12
C ASN A 50 -17.73 10.69 -13.57
N ASN A 51 -18.70 11.27 -14.21
CA ASN A 51 -19.89 10.54 -14.67
C ASN A 51 -19.49 9.32 -15.51
N THR A 52 -20.01 8.15 -15.19
CA THR A 52 -19.65 6.84 -15.77
C THR A 52 -18.22 6.35 -15.49
N HIS A 53 -17.47 7.02 -14.61
CA HIS A 53 -16.11 6.67 -14.25
C HIS A 53 -15.93 6.38 -12.75
N PRO A 54 -16.62 5.37 -12.17
CA PRO A 54 -16.46 5.07 -10.74
C PRO A 54 -15.07 4.50 -10.44
N LEU A 55 -14.36 5.17 -9.53
CA LEU A 55 -13.04 4.75 -9.04
C LEU A 55 -13.18 3.53 -8.14
N ARG A 56 -12.28 2.57 -8.30
CA ARG A 56 -12.12 1.37 -7.46
C ARG A 56 -10.64 1.07 -7.29
N PHE A 57 -10.33 0.25 -6.27
CA PHE A 57 -8.97 -0.24 -6.03
C PHE A 57 -8.84 -1.68 -6.51
N TYR A 58 -7.64 -2.01 -7.03
CA TYR A 58 -7.32 -3.31 -7.61
C TYR A 58 -5.92 -3.76 -7.19
N LEU A 59 -5.67 -5.06 -7.22
CA LEU A 59 -4.34 -5.62 -6.98
C LEU A 59 -3.42 -5.43 -8.19
N GLU A 60 -4.01 -5.41 -9.40
CA GLU A 60 -3.28 -5.29 -10.67
C GLU A 60 -3.73 -4.06 -11.46
N ALA A 61 -2.83 -3.54 -12.28
CA ALA A 61 -3.08 -2.35 -13.11
C ALA A 61 -4.15 -2.57 -14.19
N ASP A 62 -4.32 -3.80 -14.65
CA ASP A 62 -5.31 -4.23 -15.66
C ASP A 62 -6.70 -4.50 -15.06
N LYS A 63 -6.87 -4.34 -13.75
CA LYS A 63 -8.13 -4.53 -13.00
C LYS A 63 -8.60 -5.98 -12.91
N THR A 64 -7.71 -6.95 -12.94
CA THR A 64 -8.09 -8.37 -12.86
C THR A 64 -8.76 -8.68 -11.52
N THR A 65 -8.19 -8.22 -10.40
CA THR A 65 -8.69 -8.50 -9.06
C THR A 65 -9.04 -7.22 -8.31
N GLN A 66 -10.32 -6.98 -8.04
CA GLN A 66 -10.74 -5.83 -7.25
C GLN A 66 -10.38 -6.02 -5.77
N TYR A 67 -9.74 -5.02 -5.18
CA TYR A 67 -9.48 -4.95 -3.74
C TYR A 67 -10.63 -4.24 -3.04
N THR A 68 -11.25 -4.92 -2.07
CA THR A 68 -12.43 -4.42 -1.36
C THR A 68 -12.25 -4.33 0.16
N THR A 69 -11.18 -4.89 0.71
CA THR A 69 -10.93 -4.88 2.16
C THR A 69 -10.73 -3.45 2.66
N ASN A 70 -11.52 -3.03 3.63
CA ASN A 70 -11.53 -1.67 4.18
C ASN A 70 -11.77 -0.57 3.13
N VAL A 71 -12.46 -0.92 2.02
CA VAL A 71 -12.89 0.02 0.98
C VAL A 71 -14.40 0.16 1.03
N THR A 72 -14.89 1.37 1.17
CA THR A 72 -16.31 1.71 1.10
C THR A 72 -16.56 2.56 -0.14
N ALA A 73 -17.21 1.97 -1.13
CA ALA A 73 -17.75 2.72 -2.27
C ALA A 73 -19.09 3.30 -1.85
N GLY A 74 -19.24 4.61 -1.98
CA GLY A 74 -20.52 5.26 -1.71
C GLY A 74 -21.65 4.74 -2.63
N SER A 75 -22.89 4.88 -2.19
CA SER A 75 -24.08 4.53 -2.98
C SER A 75 -24.42 5.58 -4.05
N ILE A 76 -23.81 6.76 -3.97
CA ILE A 76 -24.02 7.87 -4.91
C ILE A 76 -23.17 7.63 -6.16
N SER A 77 -23.77 7.79 -7.32
CA SER A 77 -23.06 7.60 -8.60
C SER A 77 -21.97 8.65 -8.78
N ALA A 78 -20.80 8.21 -9.29
CA ALA A 78 -19.72 9.10 -9.64
C ALA A 78 -20.18 10.21 -10.58
N GLY A 79 -19.70 11.43 -10.37
CA GLY A 79 -20.14 12.62 -11.08
C GLY A 79 -21.34 13.34 -10.45
N THR A 80 -21.80 12.89 -9.27
CA THR A 80 -22.89 13.49 -8.52
C THR A 80 -22.40 14.00 -7.17
N ALA A 81 -22.91 15.11 -6.69
CA ALA A 81 -22.53 15.68 -5.40
C ALA A 81 -22.59 14.65 -4.27
N GLY A 82 -21.52 14.53 -3.49
CA GLY A 82 -21.34 13.56 -2.41
C GLY A 82 -20.87 12.17 -2.86
N ALA A 83 -20.63 11.94 -4.15
CA ALA A 83 -20.05 10.69 -4.62
C ALA A 83 -18.60 10.56 -4.20
N GLY A 84 -18.18 9.32 -3.89
CA GLY A 84 -16.77 9.07 -3.59
C GLY A 84 -16.51 7.65 -3.08
N VAL A 85 -15.23 7.40 -2.83
CA VAL A 85 -14.74 6.13 -2.31
C VAL A 85 -13.82 6.40 -1.12
N THR A 86 -14.08 5.70 -0.03
CA THR A 86 -13.23 5.73 1.17
C THR A 86 -12.39 4.46 1.23
N ILE A 87 -11.11 4.59 1.55
CA ILE A 87 -10.23 3.47 1.90
C ILE A 87 -9.54 3.74 3.23
N VAL A 88 -9.55 2.73 4.11
CA VAL A 88 -8.78 2.74 5.36
C VAL A 88 -7.54 1.88 5.15
N ILE A 89 -6.38 2.47 5.30
CA ILE A 89 -5.09 1.77 5.15
C ILE A 89 -4.71 1.16 6.50
N GLY A 90 -4.57 -0.14 6.53
CA GLY A 90 -4.13 -0.90 7.70
C GLY A 90 -2.86 -1.68 7.41
N ASP A 91 -2.36 -2.39 8.43
CA ASP A 91 -1.12 -3.18 8.33
C ASP A 91 -1.21 -4.34 7.32
N SER A 92 -2.43 -4.84 7.08
CA SER A 92 -2.72 -5.89 6.10
C SER A 92 -3.03 -5.37 4.69
N THR A 93 -3.01 -4.05 4.48
CA THR A 93 -3.22 -3.47 3.15
C THR A 93 -2.03 -3.82 2.25
N PRO A 94 -2.24 -4.35 1.03
CA PRO A 94 -1.15 -4.61 0.10
C PRO A 94 -0.27 -3.38 -0.12
N ASN A 95 1.05 -3.57 -0.19
CA ASN A 95 2.01 -2.47 -0.38
C ASN A 95 1.76 -1.68 -1.67
N VAL A 96 1.19 -2.32 -2.68
CA VAL A 96 0.82 -1.68 -3.95
C VAL A 96 -0.63 -2.03 -4.26
N LEU A 97 -1.43 -1.02 -4.43
CA LEU A 97 -2.76 -1.08 -5.00
C LEU A 97 -2.78 -0.22 -6.28
N HIS A 98 -3.77 -0.45 -7.12
CA HIS A 98 -4.01 0.36 -8.31
C HIS A 98 -5.40 0.97 -8.22
N TYR A 99 -5.50 2.31 -8.31
CA TYR A 99 -6.79 2.97 -8.46
C TYR A 99 -7.13 3.07 -9.95
N GLN A 100 -8.28 2.52 -10.31
CA GLN A 100 -8.72 2.45 -11.70
C GLN A 100 -10.23 2.69 -11.81
N CYS A 101 -10.69 3.06 -13.01
CA CYS A 101 -12.12 3.08 -13.31
C CYS A 101 -12.64 1.66 -13.46
N SER A 102 -13.76 1.33 -12.81
CA SER A 102 -14.36 0.00 -12.96
C SER A 102 -14.87 -0.27 -14.40
N ALA A 103 -15.31 0.77 -15.12
CA ALA A 103 -15.85 0.65 -16.47
C ALA A 103 -14.76 0.68 -17.57
N HIS A 104 -13.69 1.49 -17.38
CA HIS A 104 -12.69 1.76 -18.41
C HIS A 104 -11.28 1.39 -17.92
N GLY A 105 -10.42 0.89 -18.82
CA GLY A 105 -9.08 0.45 -18.49
C GLY A 105 -8.05 1.58 -18.46
N TYR A 106 -7.09 1.45 -17.53
CA TYR A 106 -5.88 2.28 -17.49
C TYR A 106 -6.12 3.78 -17.28
N MET A 107 -7.16 4.15 -16.53
CA MET A 107 -7.47 5.55 -16.21
C MET A 107 -6.70 6.11 -15.02
N GLY A 108 -6.17 5.27 -14.16
CA GLY A 108 -5.48 5.62 -12.93
C GLY A 108 -4.02 5.19 -12.90
N ASN A 109 -3.49 4.98 -11.69
CA ASN A 109 -2.10 4.60 -11.44
C ASN A 109 -2.00 3.78 -10.15
N SER A 110 -0.79 3.62 -9.63
CA SER A 110 -0.52 2.92 -8.38
C SER A 110 -0.81 3.81 -7.17
N ALA A 111 -1.29 3.18 -6.11
CA ALA A 111 -1.36 3.72 -4.76
C ALA A 111 -0.47 2.84 -3.86
N ILE A 112 0.61 3.43 -3.33
CA ILE A 112 1.60 2.73 -2.55
C ILE A 112 1.25 2.90 -1.07
N SER A 113 1.00 1.79 -0.38
CA SER A 113 0.83 1.76 1.06
C SER A 113 2.21 1.61 1.71
N GLN A 114 2.80 2.74 2.12
CA GLN A 114 4.07 2.72 2.82
C GLN A 114 3.92 3.35 4.21
N SER A 115 4.32 2.59 5.22
CA SER A 115 4.66 3.11 6.53
C SER A 115 6.13 3.55 6.53
N ASN A 116 6.44 4.71 7.08
CA ASN A 116 7.81 5.08 7.45
C ASN A 116 8.33 4.20 8.61
N VAL A 117 7.47 3.36 9.13
CA VAL A 117 7.77 2.35 10.14
C VAL A 117 7.82 1.04 9.39
N ALA A 118 8.94 0.36 9.40
CA ALA A 118 9.01 -1.04 9.01
C ALA A 118 8.15 -1.84 10.01
N GLY A 119 6.83 -1.88 9.77
CA GLY A 119 5.85 -2.48 10.67
C GLY A 119 5.84 -4.00 10.64
N ALA A 120 6.53 -4.60 9.67
CA ALA A 120 6.70 -6.04 9.59
C ALA A 120 8.04 -6.38 8.93
N LEU A 121 8.80 -7.25 9.57
CA LEU A 121 9.84 -8.02 8.91
C LEU A 121 9.13 -9.21 8.24
N ASN A 122 9.38 -9.42 6.96
CA ASN A 122 8.97 -10.67 6.32
C ASN A 122 9.90 -11.77 6.86
N VAL A 123 9.37 -12.59 7.75
CA VAL A 123 10.12 -13.68 8.38
C VAL A 123 9.72 -14.96 7.66
N VAL A 124 10.72 -15.62 7.08
CA VAL A 124 10.56 -16.96 6.50
C VAL A 124 11.00 -17.98 7.55
N ASP A 125 10.27 -19.07 7.67
CA ASP A 125 10.68 -20.20 8.53
C ASP A 125 12.01 -20.78 8.02
N GLU A 126 13.02 -20.79 8.89
CA GLU A 126 14.35 -21.30 8.60
C GLU A 126 14.72 -22.36 9.64
N SER A 127 14.89 -23.60 9.19
CA SER A 127 15.16 -24.75 10.05
C SER A 127 16.47 -25.48 9.69
N SER A 128 17.23 -24.98 8.72
CA SER A 128 18.44 -25.63 8.20
C SER A 128 19.75 -24.92 8.54
N ASP A 129 19.71 -23.63 8.84
CA ASP A 129 20.90 -22.86 9.13
C ASP A 129 21.50 -23.19 10.51
N THR A 130 22.82 -23.30 10.56
CA THR A 130 23.56 -23.59 11.78
C THR A 130 23.99 -22.37 12.56
N SER A 131 23.80 -21.15 11.99
CA SER A 131 24.15 -19.88 12.61
C SER A 131 23.26 -18.75 12.10
N CYS A 132 22.19 -18.47 12.82
CA CYS A 132 21.30 -17.33 12.54
C CYS A 132 21.60 -16.18 13.50
N ASN A 133 21.52 -14.95 13.00
CA ASN A 133 21.64 -13.77 13.84
C ASN A 133 20.33 -13.48 14.57
N VAL A 134 20.41 -13.21 15.86
CA VAL A 134 19.27 -12.77 16.66
C VAL A 134 19.08 -11.26 16.42
N LEU A 135 17.83 -10.86 16.11
CA LEU A 135 17.47 -9.46 15.96
C LEU A 135 17.05 -8.88 17.32
N PHE A 136 17.48 -7.68 17.62
CA PHE A 136 17.09 -6.94 18.81
C PHE A 136 16.96 -5.45 18.52
N THR A 137 16.34 -4.72 19.46
CA THR A 137 16.24 -3.26 19.43
C THR A 137 16.96 -2.67 20.62
N THR A 138 17.38 -1.40 20.55
CA THR A 138 18.06 -0.72 21.67
C THR A 138 17.10 -0.25 22.75
N ASP A 139 15.82 -0.14 22.45
CA ASP A 139 14.78 0.30 23.36
C ASP A 139 13.66 -0.74 23.48
N ALA A 140 13.12 -0.90 24.67
CA ALA A 140 12.03 -1.85 24.92
C ALA A 140 10.67 -1.37 24.43
N THR A 141 10.53 -0.05 24.17
CA THR A 141 9.28 0.58 23.72
C THR A 141 9.56 1.59 22.62
N GLY A 142 8.70 1.64 21.63
CA GLY A 142 8.80 2.60 20.52
C GLY A 142 8.10 2.11 19.25
N THR A 143 7.76 3.05 18.38
CA THR A 143 6.98 2.76 17.15
C THR A 143 7.81 2.72 15.86
N ALA A 144 9.12 2.91 15.92
CA ALA A 144 9.99 2.93 14.73
C ALA A 144 11.40 2.50 15.10
N LEU A 145 11.53 1.35 15.78
CA LEU A 145 12.83 0.87 16.22
C LEU A 145 13.54 0.17 15.06
N ALA A 146 14.79 0.59 14.77
CA ALA A 146 15.62 -0.10 13.82
C ALA A 146 16.03 -1.47 14.40
N ALA A 147 15.80 -2.54 13.63
CA ALA A 147 16.30 -3.86 13.98
C ALA A 147 17.83 -3.84 13.92
N LYS A 148 18.45 -4.45 14.92
CA LYS A 148 19.91 -4.59 15.05
C LYS A 148 20.26 -6.06 15.21
N THR A 149 21.49 -6.42 14.88
CA THR A 149 22.04 -7.75 15.09
C THR A 149 23.48 -7.64 15.57
N GLY A 150 23.97 -8.67 16.22
CA GLY A 150 25.35 -8.76 16.67
C GLY A 150 25.89 -10.19 16.55
N THR A 151 27.19 -10.33 16.48
CA THR A 151 27.88 -11.63 16.33
C THR A 151 28.04 -12.39 17.65
N ASN A 152 27.75 -11.72 18.78
CA ASN A 152 27.95 -12.28 20.13
C ASN A 152 26.76 -13.15 20.61
N LEU A 153 25.66 -13.17 19.86
CA LEU A 153 24.48 -13.98 20.14
C LEU A 153 23.99 -14.59 18.84
N THR A 154 24.02 -15.89 18.73
CA THR A 154 23.56 -16.62 17.54
C THR A 154 22.62 -17.74 17.92
N PHE A 155 21.72 -18.08 17.01
CA PHE A 155 20.76 -19.18 17.13
C PHE A 155 21.03 -20.19 16.00
N ASN A 156 21.12 -21.45 16.34
CA ASN A 156 21.17 -22.54 15.38
C ASN A 156 19.75 -23.09 15.19
N SER A 157 19.14 -22.78 14.05
CA SER A 157 17.75 -23.13 13.76
C SER A 157 17.56 -24.65 13.55
N ASN A 158 18.61 -25.36 13.11
CA ASN A 158 18.58 -26.79 12.91
C ASN A 158 18.56 -27.58 14.25
N THR A 159 19.25 -27.09 15.28
CA THR A 159 19.36 -27.78 16.57
C THR A 159 18.60 -27.13 17.72
N GLY A 160 18.12 -25.89 17.53
CA GLY A 160 17.52 -25.07 18.58
C GLY A 160 18.52 -24.49 19.58
N ALA A 161 19.83 -24.60 19.35
CA ALA A 161 20.84 -24.13 20.28
C ALA A 161 21.05 -22.61 20.18
N LEU A 162 21.05 -21.92 21.34
CA LEU A 162 21.42 -20.52 21.48
C LEU A 162 22.84 -20.41 21.99
N THR A 163 23.70 -19.66 21.30
CA THR A 163 25.12 -19.44 21.67
C THR A 163 25.35 -17.98 21.95
N ALA A 164 25.93 -17.67 23.09
CA ALA A 164 26.38 -16.33 23.47
C ALA A 164 27.82 -16.37 23.97
N THR A 165 28.58 -15.28 23.82
CA THR A 165 29.95 -15.18 24.36
C THR A 165 29.96 -15.15 25.88
N SER A 166 28.90 -14.67 26.52
CA SER A 166 28.73 -14.73 27.98
C SER A 166 27.25 -14.66 28.35
N PHE A 167 26.88 -15.35 29.40
CA PHE A 167 25.63 -15.21 30.12
C PHE A 167 25.95 -14.71 31.53
N ASN A 168 25.43 -13.54 31.93
CA ASN A 168 25.50 -13.06 33.29
C ASN A 168 24.21 -13.43 33.98
N GLY A 169 24.26 -14.39 34.92
CA GLY A 169 23.16 -14.70 35.83
C GLY A 169 23.41 -14.00 37.18
N GLU A 170 22.34 -13.61 37.86
CA GLU A 170 22.39 -13.26 39.27
C GLU A 170 22.44 -14.51 40.14
#